data_e8389836f6b201b5414c5067ce731523
#
_entry.id   e8389836f6b201b5414c5067ce731523
#
_cell.length_a   1.000
_cell.length_b   1.000
_cell.length_c   1.000
_cell.angle_alpha   90.00
_cell.angle_beta   90.00
_cell.angle_gamma   90.00
#
_symmetry.space_group_name_H-M   'P 1'
#
loop_
_entity.id
_entity.type
_entity.pdbx_description
1 polymer ?
#
loop_
_entity_poly.entity_id
_entity_poly.type
_entity_poly.pdbx_seq_one_letter_code
_entity_poly.pdbx_strand_id
1 'polypeptide(L)' 'MPDATSKRATIYFDARLHAALRLKAAESERSISDIVNESVREAFNEDLDDLAVSRERIEEPSVSYEVFLEQLKDDGAL' A
#
# COMPACT_ATOMS: atom_id res chain seq x y z
N MET A 1 -8.90 2.74 16.53
CA MET A 1 -10.22 2.57 15.97
C MET A 1 -10.29 3.13 14.54
N PRO A 2 -10.77 2.37 13.59
CA PRO A 2 -10.84 2.90 12.23
C PRO A 2 -11.88 4.00 12.15
N ASP A 3 -11.58 5.02 11.38
CA ASP A 3 -12.51 6.11 11.17
C ASP A 3 -13.40 5.84 9.95
N ALA A 4 -14.23 6.81 9.57
CA ALA A 4 -15.18 6.61 8.49
C ALA A 4 -14.53 6.36 7.14
N THR A 5 -13.25 6.69 6.98
CA THR A 5 -12.54 6.50 5.71
C THR A 5 -11.81 5.18 5.64
N SER A 6 -11.77 4.43 6.73
CA SER A 6 -11.06 3.15 6.76
C SER A 6 -11.96 2.03 6.29
N LYS A 7 -11.38 1.07 5.60
CA LYS A 7 -12.10 -0.11 5.16
C LYS A 7 -11.52 -1.33 5.82
N ARG A 8 -12.40 -2.26 6.15
CA ARG A 8 -12.02 -3.50 6.79
C ARG A 8 -11.70 -4.54 5.73
N ALA A 9 -10.62 -5.26 5.92
CA ALA A 9 -10.22 -6.31 5.00
C ALA A 9 -9.65 -7.47 5.77
N THR A 10 -9.83 -8.69 5.24
CA THR A 10 -9.24 -9.88 5.83
C THR A 10 -8.14 -10.37 4.91
N ILE A 11 -6.95 -10.58 5.48
CA ILE A 11 -5.80 -11.02 4.72
C ILE A 11 -5.20 -12.24 5.41
N TYR A 12 -4.86 -13.26 4.63
CA TYR A 12 -4.20 -14.44 5.14
C TYR A 12 -2.71 -14.32 4.88
N PHE A 13 -1.93 -14.31 5.94
CA PHE A 13 -0.48 -14.18 5.85
C PHE A 13 0.20 -15.51 5.99
N ASP A 14 1.34 -15.65 5.35
CA ASP A 14 2.26 -16.72 5.69
C ASP A 14 2.54 -16.61 7.19
N ALA A 15 2.57 -17.75 7.89
CA ALA A 15 2.68 -17.75 9.34
C ALA A 15 3.96 -17.05 9.82
N ARG A 16 5.05 -17.23 9.08
CA ARG A 16 6.32 -16.62 9.48
C ARG A 16 6.31 -15.12 9.25
N LEU A 17 5.66 -14.67 8.18
CA LEU A 17 5.53 -13.24 7.94
C LEU A 17 4.64 -12.61 9.00
N HIS A 18 3.60 -13.28 9.40
CA HIS A 18 2.72 -12.78 10.45
C HIS A 18 3.48 -12.63 11.76
N ALA A 19 4.30 -13.63 12.10
CA ALA A 19 5.11 -13.56 13.30
C ALA A 19 6.07 -12.38 13.26
N ALA A 20 6.69 -12.15 12.09
CA ALA A 20 7.60 -11.03 11.94
C ALA A 20 6.87 -9.69 12.10
N LEU A 21 5.64 -9.61 11.57
CA LEU A 21 4.83 -8.41 11.73
C LEU A 21 4.53 -8.12 13.20
N ARG A 22 4.20 -9.16 13.94
CA ARG A 22 3.91 -8.99 15.35
C ARG A 22 5.14 -8.48 16.11
N LEU A 23 6.30 -9.02 15.80
CA LEU A 23 7.53 -8.58 16.45
C LEU A 23 7.85 -7.14 16.07
N LYS A 24 7.71 -6.80 14.80
CA LYS A 24 7.98 -5.44 14.35
C LYS A 24 7.01 -4.45 14.98
N ALA A 25 5.75 -4.84 15.11
CA ALA A 25 4.75 -3.97 15.72
C ALA A 25 5.11 -3.70 17.17
N ALA A 26 5.53 -4.74 17.90
CA ALA A 26 5.88 -4.58 19.29
C ALA A 26 7.11 -3.70 19.46
N GLU A 27 8.12 -3.88 18.60
CA GLU A 27 9.35 -3.11 18.71
C GLU A 27 9.16 -1.64 18.36
N SER A 28 8.29 -1.37 17.40
CA SER A 28 8.08 0.00 16.94
C SER A 28 6.91 0.67 17.64
N GLU A 29 6.24 -0.04 18.53
CA GLU A 29 5.07 0.48 19.26
C GLU A 29 4.01 0.98 18.31
N ARG A 30 3.81 0.23 17.22
CA ARG A 30 2.79 0.54 16.22
C ARG A 30 1.89 -0.66 16.05
N SER A 31 0.70 -0.44 15.51
CA SER A 31 -0.21 -1.54 15.24
C SER A 31 0.23 -2.27 13.96
N ILE A 32 -0.18 -3.53 13.86
CA ILE A 32 0.07 -4.29 12.65
C ILE A 32 -0.59 -3.59 11.45
N SER A 33 -1.79 -3.05 11.65
CA SER A 33 -2.48 -2.32 10.59
C SER A 33 -1.67 -1.14 10.08
N ASP A 34 -1.06 -0.39 10.99
CA ASP A 34 -0.22 0.75 10.59
C ASP A 34 0.95 0.29 9.74
N ILE A 35 1.61 -0.79 10.14
CA ILE A 35 2.76 -1.29 9.44
C ILE A 35 2.36 -1.80 8.05
N VAL A 36 1.26 -2.54 7.98
CA VAL A 36 0.79 -3.07 6.71
C VAL A 36 0.40 -1.93 5.77
N ASN A 37 -0.33 -0.94 6.27
CA ASN A 37 -0.73 0.20 5.44
C ASN A 37 0.48 0.97 4.93
N GLU A 38 1.49 1.15 5.77
CA GLU A 38 2.70 1.81 5.34
C GLU A 38 3.41 1.02 4.24
N SER A 39 3.50 -0.29 4.41
CA SER A 39 4.14 -1.14 3.42
C SER A 39 3.40 -1.12 2.09
N VAL A 40 2.07 -1.11 2.14
CA VAL A 40 1.26 -1.04 0.93
C VAL A 40 1.46 0.31 0.24
N ARG A 41 1.50 1.40 1.01
CA ARG A 41 1.75 2.72 0.42
C ARG A 41 3.11 2.76 -0.27
N GLU A 42 4.12 2.18 0.35
CA GLU A 42 5.45 2.13 -0.26
C GLU A 42 5.42 1.36 -1.57
N ALA A 43 4.72 0.23 -1.60
CA ALA A 43 4.61 -0.56 -2.81
C ALA A 43 3.93 0.23 -3.93
N PHE A 44 2.87 0.97 -3.58
CA PHE A 44 2.17 1.78 -4.57
C PHE A 44 3.03 2.94 -5.08
N ASN A 45 3.81 3.54 -4.19
CA ASN A 45 4.74 4.60 -4.61
C ASN A 45 5.81 4.07 -5.55
N GLU A 46 6.29 2.86 -5.30
CA GLU A 46 7.24 2.24 -6.20
C GLU A 46 6.60 1.96 -7.57
N ASP A 47 5.35 1.53 -7.57
CA ASP A 47 4.62 1.31 -8.81
C ASP A 47 4.49 2.61 -9.60
N LEU A 48 4.21 3.72 -8.92
CA LEU A 48 4.10 5.00 -9.59
C LEU A 48 5.41 5.40 -10.25
N ASP A 49 6.53 5.17 -9.57
CA ASP A 49 7.83 5.47 -10.15
C ASP A 49 8.09 4.61 -11.38
N ASP A 50 7.75 3.32 -11.31
CA ASP A 50 7.92 2.42 -12.43
C ASP A 50 7.02 2.77 -13.59
N LEU A 51 5.76 3.12 -13.31
CA LEU A 51 4.82 3.48 -14.35
C LEU A 51 5.22 4.77 -15.03
N ALA A 52 5.79 5.70 -14.29
CA ALA A 52 6.27 6.95 -14.87
C ALA A 52 7.37 6.68 -15.88
N VAL A 53 8.22 5.70 -15.61
CA VAL A 53 9.29 5.32 -16.53
C VAL A 53 8.71 4.59 -17.74
N SER A 54 7.67 3.80 -17.54
CA SER A 54 7.08 2.97 -18.58
C SER A 54 5.89 3.63 -19.26
N ARG A 55 5.75 4.94 -19.15
CA ARG A 55 4.55 5.63 -19.59
C ARG A 55 4.30 5.52 -21.08
N GLU A 56 5.28 5.11 -21.83
CA GLU A 56 5.11 4.96 -23.26
C GLU A 56 4.21 3.81 -23.65
N ARG A 57 3.92 2.96 -22.72
CA ARG A 57 3.03 1.83 -23.00
C ARG A 57 1.60 2.23 -22.83
N ILE A 58 1.06 2.84 -23.83
CA ILE A 58 -0.24 3.45 -23.72
C ILE A 58 -1.37 2.46 -23.68
N GLU A 59 -1.17 1.28 -24.23
CA GLU A 59 -2.26 0.33 -24.35
C GLU A 59 -2.38 -0.61 -23.16
N GLU A 60 -1.62 -0.37 -22.13
CA GLU A 60 -1.64 -1.23 -20.97
C GLU A 60 -2.92 -1.07 -20.19
N PRO A 61 -3.54 -2.17 -19.75
CA PRO A 61 -4.72 -2.06 -18.90
C PRO A 61 -4.45 -1.35 -17.60
N SER A 62 -3.19 -1.18 -17.25
CA SER A 62 -2.81 -0.53 -16.00
C SER A 62 -3.02 0.97 -16.00
N VAL A 63 -3.49 1.55 -17.12
CA VAL A 63 -3.70 2.99 -17.19
C VAL A 63 -4.68 3.44 -16.10
N SER A 64 -5.76 2.71 -15.90
CA SER A 64 -6.74 3.07 -14.87
C SER A 64 -6.14 2.99 -13.48
N TYR A 65 -5.31 2.00 -13.25
CA TYR A 65 -4.63 1.84 -11.98
C TYR A 65 -3.66 3.00 -11.74
N GLU A 66 -2.90 3.35 -12.76
CA GLU A 66 -1.94 4.45 -12.65
C GLU A 66 -2.66 5.76 -12.32
N VAL A 67 -3.76 6.04 -13.00
CA VAL A 67 -4.51 7.26 -12.76
C VAL A 67 -5.02 7.31 -11.33
N PHE A 68 -5.52 6.18 -10.86
CA PHE A 68 -6.02 6.12 -9.48
C PHE A 68 -4.90 6.35 -8.47
N LEU A 69 -3.73 5.76 -8.70
CA LEU A 69 -2.60 5.97 -7.81
C LEU A 69 -2.15 7.42 -7.80
N GLU A 70 -2.17 8.06 -8.96
CA GLU A 70 -1.80 9.47 -9.03
C GLU A 70 -2.76 10.32 -8.23
N GLN A 71 -4.04 9.99 -8.26
CA GLN A 71 -5.02 10.70 -7.47
C GLN A 71 -4.77 10.49 -5.97
N LEU A 72 -4.42 9.27 -5.58
CA LEU A 72 -4.11 9.01 -4.18
C LEU A 72 -2.91 9.83 -3.72
N LYS A 73 -1.91 9.96 -4.58
CA LYS A 73 -0.74 10.75 -4.23
C LYS A 73 -1.10 12.21 -4.10
N ASP A 74 -1.90 12.73 -5.02
CA ASP A 74 -2.34 14.12 -4.96
C ASP A 74 -3.14 14.40 -3.71
N ASP A 75 -3.92 13.42 -3.26
CA ASP A 75 -4.74 13.56 -2.07
C ASP A 75 -3.94 13.36 -0.77
N GLY A 76 -2.69 12.98 -0.89
CA GLY A 76 -1.86 12.77 0.29
C GLY A 76 -1.99 11.39 0.91
N ALA A 77 -2.63 10.46 0.23
CA ALA A 77 -2.79 9.10 0.76
C ALA A 77 -1.54 8.24 0.56
N LEU A 78 -0.67 8.63 -0.32
CA LEU A 78 0.58 7.89 -0.58
C LEU A 78 1.79 8.68 -0.16
#